data_abeabcea4b909f741d8c889ece6d6a22
#
_entry.id   abeabcea4b909f741d8c889ece6d6a22
#
_cell.length_a   1.000
_cell.length_b   1.000
_cell.length_c   1.000
_cell.angle_alpha   90.00
_cell.angle_beta   90.00
_cell.angle_gamma   90.00
#
_symmetry.space_group_name_H-M   'P 1'
#
loop_
_entity.id
_entity.type
_entity.pdbx_description
1 polymer ?
#
loop_
_entity_poly.entity_id
_entity_poly.type
_entity_poly.pdbx_seq_one_letter_code
_entity_poly.pdbx_strand_id
1 'polypeptide(L)'
;RADAAVFDLCPKNLDIYVNDLPRRMAQLAEQGVIFRNKHYGEAVSPDGVHFREIHLAGHDDINLVLLQILGSETAIPATGFYGIGPLVCIVQDPASEKRFCQQVLGLALSHDNILAGPEIEQMIGLPEGCALEVSIWAQPGQPLGEVELVTYHGVAGVDQYPRASPGRRGVTHLNWWVEDIETFSLHLTSHGVRASSSHIEGRLIQTKATRTFRSPAGLQIEVHTAI
;
A
#
# COMPACT_ATOMS: atom_id res chain seq x y z
N ARG A 1 6.48 12.13 -5.22
CA ARG A 1 7.28 13.00 -6.08
C ARG A 1 6.33 13.81 -6.93
N ALA A 2 6.53 15.13 -7.01
CA ALA A 2 5.62 16.03 -7.71
C ALA A 2 5.49 15.74 -9.22
N ASP A 3 6.45 15.00 -9.77
CA ASP A 3 6.58 14.65 -11.19
C ASP A 3 6.28 13.18 -11.53
N ALA A 4 5.94 12.36 -10.53
CA ALA A 4 5.63 10.95 -10.75
C ALA A 4 4.18 10.78 -11.22
N ALA A 5 3.97 10.06 -12.31
CA ALA A 5 2.65 9.67 -12.76
C ALA A 5 1.98 8.72 -11.77
N VAL A 6 0.65 8.70 -11.76
CA VAL A 6 -0.11 7.82 -10.87
C VAL A 6 0.20 6.35 -11.12
N PHE A 7 0.52 5.98 -12.35
CA PHE A 7 0.82 4.63 -12.81
C PHE A 7 2.32 4.27 -12.83
N ASP A 8 3.21 5.13 -12.28
CA ASP A 8 4.63 4.75 -12.12
C ASP A 8 4.78 3.63 -11.10
N LEU A 9 5.68 2.67 -11.42
CA LEU A 9 5.93 1.47 -10.62
C LEU A 9 6.69 1.85 -9.35
N CYS A 10 6.06 1.76 -8.20
CA CYS A 10 6.66 2.07 -6.89
C CYS A 10 5.73 1.70 -5.74
N PRO A 11 6.23 1.66 -4.48
CA PRO A 11 5.37 1.83 -3.31
C PRO A 11 4.76 3.23 -3.38
N LYS A 12 3.46 3.32 -3.49
CA LYS A 12 2.78 4.55 -3.94
C LYS A 12 2.15 5.35 -2.83
N ASN A 13 1.19 4.76 -2.13
CA ASN A 13 0.39 5.43 -1.13
C ASN A 13 0.07 4.52 0.05
N LEU A 14 -0.35 5.15 1.11
CA LEU A 14 -0.94 4.52 2.28
C LEU A 14 -2.38 4.97 2.39
N ASP A 15 -3.29 4.02 2.52
CA ASP A 15 -4.70 4.29 2.70
C ASP A 15 -5.03 4.54 4.17
N ILE A 16 -5.96 5.44 4.39
CA ILE A 16 -6.47 5.79 5.71
C ILE A 16 -7.99 5.72 5.67
N TYR A 17 -8.55 4.84 6.46
CA TYR A 17 -10.00 4.67 6.54
C TYR A 17 -10.64 5.81 7.34
N VAL A 18 -11.67 6.40 6.74
CA VAL A 18 -12.42 7.51 7.33
C VAL A 18 -13.93 7.29 7.22
N ASN A 19 -14.67 7.91 8.11
CA ASN A 19 -16.11 8.11 7.92
C ASN A 19 -16.39 9.52 7.41
N ASP A 20 -17.52 9.70 6.75
CA ASP A 20 -18.01 11.01 6.29
C ASP A 20 -16.88 11.79 5.57
N LEU A 21 -16.39 11.22 4.48
CA LEU A 21 -15.26 11.77 3.72
C LEU A 21 -15.42 13.26 3.41
N PRO A 22 -16.60 13.78 3.00
CA PRO A 22 -16.78 15.22 2.77
C PRO A 22 -16.46 16.06 4.00
N ARG A 23 -16.89 15.63 5.18
CA ARG A 23 -16.60 16.32 6.44
C ARG A 23 -15.13 16.26 6.81
N ARG A 24 -14.46 15.10 6.59
CA ARG A 24 -13.01 14.98 6.84
C ARG A 24 -12.21 15.89 5.91
N MET A 25 -12.60 15.96 4.64
CA MET A 25 -11.99 16.88 3.68
C MET A 25 -12.12 18.34 4.14
N ALA A 26 -13.31 18.79 4.56
CA ALA A 26 -13.50 20.14 5.06
C ALA A 26 -12.60 20.44 6.26
N GLN A 27 -12.56 19.56 7.24
CA GLN A 27 -11.72 19.71 8.43
C GLN A 27 -10.23 19.78 8.11
N LEU A 28 -9.76 18.94 7.21
CA LEU A 28 -8.35 18.92 6.80
C LEU A 28 -7.99 20.15 5.96
N ALA A 29 -8.90 20.62 5.09
CA ALA A 29 -8.71 21.85 4.33
C ALA A 29 -8.57 23.08 5.24
N GLU A 30 -9.36 23.17 6.32
CA GLU A 30 -9.22 24.22 7.35
C GLU A 30 -7.85 24.20 8.04
N GLN A 31 -7.20 23.02 8.10
CA GLN A 31 -5.86 22.85 8.64
C GLN A 31 -4.76 23.05 7.58
N GLY A 32 -5.10 23.44 6.35
CA GLY A 32 -4.16 23.71 5.27
C GLY A 32 -3.67 22.47 4.52
N VAL A 33 -4.35 21.33 4.68
CA VAL A 33 -4.01 20.11 3.91
C VAL A 33 -4.35 20.31 2.44
N ILE A 34 -3.42 19.91 1.58
CA ILE A 34 -3.54 20.03 0.12
C ILE A 34 -4.02 18.69 -0.46
N PHE A 35 -5.18 18.71 -1.08
CA PHE A 35 -5.70 17.57 -1.84
C PHE A 35 -5.15 17.59 -3.27
N ARG A 36 -4.83 16.41 -3.82
CA ARG A 36 -4.34 16.28 -5.19
C ARG A 36 -5.48 16.47 -6.22
N ASN A 37 -6.69 16.09 -5.82
CA ASN A 37 -7.91 16.26 -6.62
C ASN A 37 -8.85 17.25 -5.93
N LYS A 38 -9.62 18.01 -6.73
CA LYS A 38 -10.59 18.99 -6.23
C LYS A 38 -11.81 18.33 -5.56
N HIS A 39 -12.21 17.18 -6.08
CA HIS A 39 -13.36 16.42 -5.62
C HIS A 39 -12.94 14.98 -5.34
N TYR A 40 -13.57 14.34 -4.35
CA TYR A 40 -13.43 12.91 -4.17
C TYR A 40 -14.12 12.15 -5.30
N GLY A 41 -13.63 10.95 -5.59
CA GLY A 41 -14.31 9.99 -6.44
C GLY A 41 -15.25 9.10 -5.62
N GLU A 42 -16.27 8.55 -6.29
CA GLU A 42 -17.17 7.53 -5.75
C GLU A 42 -17.33 6.44 -6.78
N ALA A 43 -17.20 5.19 -6.34
CA ALA A 43 -17.30 4.03 -7.21
C ALA A 43 -17.87 2.81 -6.46
N VAL A 44 -18.22 1.80 -7.25
CA VAL A 44 -18.64 0.47 -6.77
C VAL A 44 -17.68 -0.54 -7.36
N SER A 45 -17.04 -1.34 -6.51
CA SER A 45 -16.23 -2.45 -6.98
C SER A 45 -17.08 -3.60 -7.55
N PRO A 46 -16.53 -4.48 -8.38
CA PRO A 46 -17.26 -5.60 -8.96
C PRO A 46 -17.91 -6.54 -7.93
N ASP A 47 -17.37 -6.64 -6.73
CA ASP A 47 -17.92 -7.40 -5.59
C ASP A 47 -18.95 -6.60 -4.78
N GLY A 48 -19.34 -5.41 -5.24
CA GLY A 48 -20.42 -4.60 -4.68
C GLY A 48 -20.02 -3.70 -3.52
N VAL A 49 -18.74 -3.52 -3.24
CA VAL A 49 -18.27 -2.57 -2.23
C VAL A 49 -18.39 -1.14 -2.76
N HIS A 50 -19.20 -0.33 -2.11
CA HIS A 50 -19.37 1.09 -2.39
C HIS A 50 -18.30 1.88 -1.62
N PHE A 51 -17.52 2.71 -2.31
CA PHE A 51 -16.47 3.48 -1.67
C PHE A 51 -16.32 4.88 -2.25
N ARG A 52 -15.71 5.74 -1.45
CA ARG A 52 -15.26 7.09 -1.83
C ARG A 52 -13.81 7.23 -1.48
N GLU A 53 -13.05 7.90 -2.34
CA GLU A 53 -11.67 8.19 -2.04
C GLU A 53 -11.21 9.56 -2.53
N ILE A 54 -10.17 10.07 -1.88
CA ILE A 54 -9.45 11.27 -2.30
C ILE A 54 -7.97 11.15 -1.96
N HIS A 55 -7.14 11.61 -2.87
CA HIS A 55 -5.70 11.67 -2.69
C HIS A 55 -5.26 13.01 -2.08
N LEU A 56 -4.30 12.96 -1.17
CA LEU A 56 -3.70 14.15 -0.57
C LEU A 56 -2.19 14.01 -0.44
N ALA A 57 -1.52 15.15 -0.37
CA ALA A 57 -0.10 15.21 -0.09
C ALA A 57 0.12 15.07 1.43
N GLY A 58 0.73 13.99 1.85
CA GLY A 58 1.22 13.81 3.20
C GLY A 58 2.56 14.51 3.41
N HIS A 59 3.15 14.32 4.59
CA HIS A 59 4.47 14.85 4.89
C HIS A 59 5.53 14.26 3.93
N ASP A 60 6.54 15.03 3.56
CA ASP A 60 7.56 14.65 2.57
C ASP A 60 6.99 14.23 1.20
N ASP A 61 5.79 14.73 0.86
CA ASP A 61 5.09 14.46 -0.40
C ASP A 61 4.71 12.97 -0.60
N ILE A 62 4.61 12.22 0.50
CA ILE A 62 4.04 10.87 0.48
C ILE A 62 2.58 10.99 0.06
N ASN A 63 2.15 10.20 -0.91
CA ASN A 63 0.75 10.15 -1.26
C ASN A 63 -0.04 9.40 -0.18
N LEU A 64 -1.08 10.03 0.32
CA LEU A 64 -2.06 9.41 1.22
C LEU A 64 -3.41 9.36 0.51
N VAL A 65 -4.19 8.35 0.80
CA VAL A 65 -5.57 8.23 0.33
C VAL A 65 -6.49 8.21 1.54
N LEU A 66 -7.52 9.04 1.54
CA LEU A 66 -8.63 8.87 2.47
C LEU A 66 -9.68 8.01 1.79
N LEU A 67 -10.00 6.88 2.39
CA LEU A 67 -10.93 5.90 1.87
C LEU A 67 -12.12 5.75 2.81
N GLN A 68 -13.32 5.97 2.30
CA GLN A 68 -14.57 5.69 3.01
C GLN A 68 -15.26 4.51 2.37
N ILE A 69 -15.46 3.44 3.12
CA ILE A 69 -16.32 2.31 2.74
C ILE A 69 -17.75 2.64 3.18
N LEU A 70 -18.66 2.73 2.23
CA LEU A 70 -20.07 3.03 2.52
C LEU A 70 -20.78 1.77 3.02
N GLY A 71 -21.64 1.94 4.03
CA GLY A 71 -22.36 0.80 4.64
C GLY A 71 -21.52 -0.03 5.60
N SER A 72 -20.28 0.34 5.89
CA SER A 72 -19.48 -0.33 6.92
C SER A 72 -20.03 -0.04 8.32
N GLU A 73 -20.26 -1.10 9.10
CA GLU A 73 -20.72 -1.01 10.50
C GLU A 73 -19.59 -0.85 11.52
N THR A 74 -18.37 -0.60 11.07
CA THR A 74 -17.21 -0.47 11.94
C THR A 74 -17.41 0.64 12.98
N ALA A 75 -17.13 0.35 14.23
CA ALA A 75 -17.15 1.35 15.31
C ALA A 75 -16.14 2.47 15.00
N ILE A 76 -16.65 3.68 14.80
CA ILE A 76 -15.86 4.81 14.33
C ILE A 76 -15.50 5.72 15.50
N PRO A 77 -14.21 5.99 15.75
CA PRO A 77 -13.77 6.94 16.73
C PRO A 77 -14.34 8.36 16.49
N ALA A 78 -14.44 9.16 17.53
CA ALA A 78 -14.93 10.55 17.42
C ALA A 78 -14.12 11.42 16.43
N THR A 79 -12.86 11.08 16.20
CA THR A 79 -12.01 11.72 15.19
C THR A 79 -12.49 11.47 13.76
N GLY A 80 -13.20 10.36 13.53
CA GLY A 80 -13.64 9.92 12.22
C GLY A 80 -12.58 9.21 11.38
N PHE A 81 -11.39 8.96 11.93
CA PHE A 81 -10.32 8.16 11.35
C PHE A 81 -10.26 6.85 12.13
N TYR A 82 -10.41 5.70 11.48
CA TYR A 82 -10.60 4.44 12.19
C TYR A 82 -9.67 3.30 11.78
N GLY A 83 -8.78 3.52 10.82
CA GLY A 83 -7.81 2.51 10.43
C GLY A 83 -6.77 3.03 9.46
N ILE A 84 -5.70 2.26 9.38
CA ILE A 84 -4.69 2.36 8.33
C ILE A 84 -4.93 1.15 7.43
N GLY A 85 -5.15 1.40 6.16
CA GLY A 85 -5.32 0.39 5.14
C GLY A 85 -3.99 -0.09 4.56
N PRO A 86 -4.03 -0.72 3.38
CA PRO A 86 -2.85 -1.28 2.77
C PRO A 86 -1.82 -0.22 2.37
N LEU A 87 -0.55 -0.66 2.30
CA LEU A 87 0.42 0.01 1.46
C LEU A 87 0.17 -0.40 0.01
N VAL A 88 -0.15 0.57 -0.83
CA VAL A 88 -0.37 0.37 -2.27
C VAL A 88 0.96 0.33 -3.01
N CYS A 89 1.20 -0.76 -3.74
CA CYS A 89 2.37 -1.00 -4.55
C CYS A 89 1.98 -1.16 -6.01
N ILE A 90 2.46 -0.26 -6.87
CA ILE A 90 2.20 -0.36 -8.31
C ILE A 90 3.22 -1.32 -8.92
N VAL A 91 2.74 -2.39 -9.54
CA VAL A 91 3.58 -3.46 -10.04
C VAL A 91 3.30 -3.75 -11.53
N GLN A 92 4.31 -4.23 -12.24
CA GLN A 92 4.19 -4.56 -13.66
C GLN A 92 3.79 -6.01 -13.89
N ASP A 93 4.26 -6.93 -13.04
CA ASP A 93 3.96 -8.37 -13.10
C ASP A 93 3.17 -8.79 -11.87
N PRO A 94 1.83 -8.63 -11.89
CA PRO A 94 0.99 -8.98 -10.76
C PRO A 94 1.04 -10.48 -10.43
N ALA A 95 1.26 -11.34 -11.43
CA ALA A 95 1.29 -12.78 -11.19
C ALA A 95 2.49 -13.19 -10.34
N SER A 96 3.65 -12.61 -10.57
CA SER A 96 4.85 -12.87 -9.76
C SER A 96 4.71 -12.29 -8.35
N GLU A 97 4.16 -11.09 -8.20
CA GLU A 97 3.94 -10.47 -6.89
C GLU A 97 2.87 -11.21 -6.07
N LYS A 98 1.75 -11.62 -6.67
CA LYS A 98 0.70 -12.43 -6.02
C LYS A 98 1.29 -13.74 -5.48
N ARG A 99 2.11 -14.46 -6.29
CA ARG A 99 2.82 -15.67 -5.82
C ARG A 99 3.77 -15.37 -4.67
N PHE A 100 4.50 -14.27 -4.74
CA PHE A 100 5.42 -13.85 -3.69
C PHE A 100 4.68 -13.54 -2.38
N CYS A 101 3.59 -12.79 -2.43
CA CYS A 101 2.74 -12.52 -1.25
C CYS A 101 2.23 -13.82 -0.63
N GLN A 102 1.75 -14.75 -1.43
CA GLN A 102 1.18 -15.99 -0.94
C GLN A 102 2.25 -16.97 -0.43
N GLN A 103 3.28 -17.24 -1.23
CA GLN A 103 4.23 -18.34 -0.97
C GLN A 103 5.41 -17.92 -0.10
N VAL A 104 5.88 -16.68 -0.25
CA VAL A 104 7.05 -16.20 0.48
C VAL A 104 6.65 -15.46 1.75
N LEU A 105 5.65 -14.58 1.66
CA LEU A 105 5.20 -13.79 2.82
C LEU A 105 4.12 -14.50 3.64
N GLY A 106 3.48 -15.55 3.10
CA GLY A 106 2.42 -16.28 3.80
C GLY A 106 1.14 -15.48 3.98
N LEU A 107 0.94 -14.43 3.18
CA LEU A 107 -0.26 -13.61 3.23
C LEU A 107 -1.43 -14.30 2.52
N ALA A 108 -2.64 -14.03 2.98
CA ALA A 108 -3.87 -14.46 2.35
C ALA A 108 -4.45 -13.36 1.46
N LEU A 109 -5.00 -13.76 0.33
CA LEU A 109 -5.74 -12.87 -0.56
C LEU A 109 -7.08 -12.49 0.09
N SER A 110 -7.34 -11.19 0.25
CA SER A 110 -8.61 -10.67 0.77
C SER A 110 -9.51 -10.10 -0.33
N HIS A 111 -8.92 -9.44 -1.33
CA HIS A 111 -9.63 -8.86 -2.48
C HIS A 111 -8.85 -9.09 -3.76
N ASP A 112 -9.57 -9.33 -4.88
CA ASP A 112 -8.98 -9.43 -6.23
C ASP A 112 -10.02 -8.94 -7.26
N ASN A 113 -9.85 -7.72 -7.74
CA ASN A 113 -10.82 -7.04 -8.60
C ASN A 113 -10.15 -6.32 -9.76
N ILE A 114 -10.90 -6.10 -10.84
CA ILE A 114 -10.54 -5.16 -11.90
C ILE A 114 -11.52 -3.99 -11.85
N LEU A 115 -10.99 -2.80 -11.59
CA LEU A 115 -11.74 -1.55 -11.55
C LEU A 115 -11.53 -0.82 -12.87
N ALA A 116 -12.61 -0.42 -13.53
CA ALA A 116 -12.58 0.27 -14.81
C ALA A 116 -13.81 1.19 -14.97
N GLY A 117 -13.73 2.07 -15.94
CA GLY A 117 -14.82 2.97 -16.30
C GLY A 117 -14.53 4.43 -15.95
N PRO A 118 -15.39 5.35 -16.45
CA PRO A 118 -15.16 6.79 -16.37
C PRO A 118 -15.01 7.31 -14.93
N GLU A 119 -15.74 6.74 -13.97
CA GLU A 119 -15.67 7.12 -12.56
C GLU A 119 -14.30 6.81 -11.98
N ILE A 120 -13.75 5.63 -12.29
CA ILE A 120 -12.43 5.19 -11.84
C ILE A 120 -11.34 6.02 -12.51
N GLU A 121 -11.44 6.23 -13.83
CA GLU A 121 -10.48 7.04 -14.58
C GLU A 121 -10.41 8.47 -14.04
N GLN A 122 -11.55 9.08 -13.75
CA GLN A 122 -11.62 10.43 -13.18
C GLN A 122 -11.08 10.47 -11.75
N MET A 123 -11.43 9.49 -10.92
CA MET A 123 -11.03 9.40 -9.51
C MET A 123 -9.52 9.30 -9.36
N ILE A 124 -8.89 8.44 -10.15
CA ILE A 124 -7.45 8.17 -10.12
C ILE A 124 -6.66 9.16 -10.99
N GLY A 125 -7.29 9.76 -12.00
CA GLY A 125 -6.62 10.61 -13.00
C GLY A 125 -5.97 9.81 -14.13
N LEU A 126 -6.64 8.74 -14.58
CA LEU A 126 -6.18 7.88 -15.67
C LEU A 126 -6.67 8.39 -17.03
N PRO A 127 -5.96 8.06 -18.12
CA PRO A 127 -6.48 8.20 -19.46
C PRO A 127 -7.72 7.33 -19.69
N GLU A 128 -8.55 7.71 -20.67
CA GLU A 128 -9.74 6.96 -21.09
C GLU A 128 -9.36 5.54 -21.56
N GLY A 129 -10.16 4.56 -21.17
CA GLY A 129 -9.99 3.15 -21.52
C GLY A 129 -8.97 2.38 -20.67
N CYS A 130 -8.47 3.02 -19.60
CA CYS A 130 -7.59 2.36 -18.65
C CYS A 130 -8.36 1.58 -17.56
N ALA A 131 -7.70 0.61 -16.97
CA ALA A 131 -8.23 -0.16 -15.85
C ALA A 131 -7.16 -0.41 -14.78
N LEU A 132 -7.60 -0.71 -13.56
CA LEU A 132 -6.75 -1.17 -12.45
C LEU A 132 -7.07 -2.62 -12.14
N GLU A 133 -6.08 -3.48 -12.17
CA GLU A 133 -6.12 -4.77 -11.49
C GLU A 133 -5.62 -4.57 -10.07
N VAL A 134 -6.46 -4.86 -9.09
CA VAL A 134 -6.20 -4.62 -7.66
C VAL A 134 -6.27 -5.94 -6.91
N SER A 135 -5.27 -6.24 -6.08
CA SER A 135 -5.35 -7.36 -5.14
C SER A 135 -4.80 -6.95 -3.78
N ILE A 136 -5.55 -7.26 -2.69
CA ILE A 136 -5.17 -6.95 -1.32
C ILE A 136 -4.77 -8.23 -0.60
N TRP A 137 -3.63 -8.19 0.05
CA TRP A 137 -2.98 -9.29 0.75
C TRP A 137 -2.77 -8.94 2.21
N ALA A 138 -3.25 -9.79 3.10
CA ALA A 138 -3.26 -9.56 4.52
C ALA A 138 -2.93 -10.83 5.31
N GLN A 139 -2.42 -10.67 6.52
CA GLN A 139 -2.38 -11.77 7.49
C GLN A 139 -3.73 -11.87 8.18
N PRO A 140 -4.42 -13.02 8.14
CA PRO A 140 -5.72 -13.18 8.79
C PRO A 140 -5.69 -12.78 10.26
N GLY A 141 -6.65 -11.95 10.68
CA GLY A 141 -6.76 -11.47 12.05
C GLY A 141 -5.81 -10.34 12.45
N GLN A 142 -4.98 -9.84 11.54
CA GLN A 142 -4.13 -8.68 11.78
C GLN A 142 -4.70 -7.46 11.07
N PRO A 143 -4.98 -6.36 11.77
CA PRO A 143 -5.56 -5.15 11.17
C PRO A 143 -4.54 -4.24 10.50
N LEU A 144 -3.27 -4.58 10.55
CA LEU A 144 -2.16 -3.77 10.01
C LEU A 144 -1.21 -4.64 9.19
N GLY A 145 -0.48 -4.01 8.27
CA GLY A 145 0.53 -4.68 7.45
C GLY A 145 -0.02 -5.26 6.16
N GLU A 146 -1.18 -4.80 5.72
CA GLU A 146 -1.74 -5.17 4.42
C GLU A 146 -0.93 -4.57 3.27
N VAL A 147 -0.88 -5.31 2.16
CA VAL A 147 -0.25 -4.88 0.90
C VAL A 147 -1.30 -4.94 -0.19
N GLU A 148 -1.46 -3.84 -0.89
CA GLU A 148 -2.28 -3.77 -2.09
C GLU A 148 -1.37 -3.73 -3.31
N LEU A 149 -1.53 -4.69 -4.21
CA LEU A 149 -0.87 -4.72 -5.50
C LEU A 149 -1.80 -4.12 -6.53
N VAL A 150 -1.32 -3.12 -7.25
CA VAL A 150 -2.06 -2.48 -8.34
C VAL A 150 -1.28 -2.59 -9.63
N THR A 151 -1.94 -3.06 -10.67
CA THR A 151 -1.41 -3.04 -12.04
C THR A 151 -2.34 -2.20 -12.92
N TYR A 152 -1.78 -1.19 -13.58
CA TYR A 152 -2.53 -0.38 -14.52
C TYR A 152 -2.50 -1.00 -15.91
N HIS A 153 -3.66 -1.18 -16.52
CA HIS A 153 -3.83 -1.62 -17.90
C HIS A 153 -4.13 -0.41 -18.80
N GLY A 154 -3.58 -0.41 -20.01
CA GLY A 154 -3.75 0.68 -20.98
C GLY A 154 -2.73 1.81 -20.87
N VAL A 155 -1.89 1.82 -19.84
CA VAL A 155 -0.78 2.79 -19.68
C VAL A 155 0.49 2.08 -19.22
N ALA A 156 1.64 2.73 -19.43
CA ALA A 156 2.94 2.25 -18.99
C ALA A 156 3.59 3.28 -18.06
N GLY A 157 3.97 2.87 -16.87
CA GLY A 157 4.68 3.69 -15.90
C GLY A 157 6.20 3.50 -15.98
N VAL A 158 6.91 4.44 -15.40
CA VAL A 158 8.37 4.36 -15.20
C VAL A 158 8.66 3.59 -13.91
N ASP A 159 9.63 2.67 -13.96
CA ASP A 159 10.08 1.96 -12.77
C ASP A 159 10.85 2.89 -11.82
N GLN A 160 10.26 3.14 -10.67
CA GLN A 160 10.81 3.95 -9.58
C GLN A 160 11.32 3.11 -8.39
N TYR A 161 11.14 1.78 -8.39
CA TYR A 161 11.62 0.92 -7.30
C TYR A 161 13.11 1.07 -6.99
N PRO A 162 14.01 1.22 -7.99
CA PRO A 162 15.43 1.46 -7.71
C PRO A 162 15.71 2.73 -6.90
N ARG A 163 14.76 3.68 -6.91
CA ARG A 163 14.84 4.92 -6.14
C ARG A 163 14.17 4.84 -4.77
N ALA A 164 13.37 3.81 -4.50
CA ALA A 164 12.77 3.54 -3.19
C ALA A 164 13.82 2.90 -2.28
N SER A 165 14.68 3.72 -1.69
CA SER A 165 15.79 3.28 -0.85
C SER A 165 15.97 4.21 0.35
N PRO A 166 16.52 3.74 1.47
CA PRO A 166 16.80 4.57 2.65
C PRO A 166 17.54 5.87 2.30
N GLY A 167 17.17 6.96 2.96
CA GLY A 167 17.70 8.31 2.68
C GLY A 167 17.03 9.04 1.50
N ARG A 168 16.02 8.44 0.87
CA ARG A 168 15.17 9.10 -0.12
C ARG A 168 13.81 9.42 0.49
N ARG A 169 13.13 10.44 -0.07
CA ARG A 169 11.74 10.76 0.32
C ARG A 169 10.78 9.73 -0.24
N GLY A 170 9.71 9.46 0.48
CA GLY A 170 8.67 8.52 0.12
C GLY A 170 8.76 7.21 0.90
N VAL A 171 7.88 6.27 0.59
CA VAL A 171 7.94 4.93 1.14
C VAL A 171 9.14 4.19 0.54
N THR A 172 10.00 3.68 1.39
CA THR A 172 11.25 3.02 0.97
C THR A 172 11.22 1.52 1.20
N HIS A 173 10.50 1.05 2.22
CA HIS A 173 10.44 -0.36 2.58
C HIS A 173 9.24 -0.64 3.50
N LEU A 174 8.89 -1.91 3.62
CA LEU A 174 7.98 -2.45 4.62
C LEU A 174 8.76 -3.11 5.74
N ASN A 175 8.24 -3.03 6.97
CA ASN A 175 8.79 -3.71 8.13
C ASN A 175 7.75 -4.64 8.73
N TRP A 176 8.14 -5.91 8.98
CA TRP A 176 7.32 -6.88 9.67
C TRP A 176 8.08 -7.58 10.79
N TRP A 177 7.33 -8.10 11.74
CA TRP A 177 7.84 -8.93 12.82
C TRP A 177 7.59 -10.40 12.50
N VAL A 178 8.61 -11.23 12.79
CA VAL A 178 8.51 -12.69 12.70
C VAL A 178 8.88 -13.30 14.05
N GLU A 179 8.29 -14.43 14.38
CA GLU A 179 8.57 -15.12 15.64
C GLU A 179 10.01 -15.69 15.67
N ASP A 180 10.42 -16.32 14.58
CA ASP A 180 11.73 -16.94 14.42
C ASP A 180 12.38 -16.52 13.09
N ILE A 181 13.42 -15.69 13.19
CA ILE A 181 14.13 -15.14 12.04
C ILE A 181 14.95 -16.20 11.31
N GLU A 182 15.46 -17.23 12.01
CA GLU A 182 16.23 -18.28 11.37
C GLU A 182 15.35 -19.24 10.57
N THR A 183 14.21 -19.65 11.13
CA THR A 183 13.20 -20.42 10.40
C THR A 183 12.71 -19.63 9.18
N PHE A 184 12.46 -18.33 9.34
CA PHE A 184 12.04 -17.48 8.20
C PHE A 184 13.16 -17.35 7.15
N SER A 185 14.44 -17.28 7.56
CA SER A 185 15.57 -17.23 6.63
C SER A 185 15.70 -18.52 5.80
N LEU A 186 15.48 -19.69 6.40
CA LEU A 186 15.44 -20.95 5.69
C LEU A 186 14.28 -21.01 4.69
N HIS A 187 13.12 -20.49 5.09
CA HIS A 187 11.96 -20.36 4.20
C HIS A 187 12.25 -19.45 3.00
N LEU A 188 12.85 -18.27 3.19
CA LEU A 188 13.28 -17.40 2.09
C LEU A 188 14.22 -18.15 1.13
N THR A 189 15.20 -18.86 1.68
CA THR A 189 16.19 -19.63 0.91
C THR A 189 15.52 -20.73 0.09
N SER A 190 14.55 -21.46 0.66
CA SER A 190 13.81 -22.51 -0.04
C SER A 190 12.98 -22.00 -1.24
N HIS A 191 12.61 -20.72 -1.22
CA HIS A 191 11.92 -20.03 -2.31
C HIS A 191 12.89 -19.25 -3.24
N GLY A 192 14.20 -19.43 -3.08
CA GLY A 192 15.20 -18.75 -3.90
C GLY A 192 15.36 -17.26 -3.62
N VAL A 193 14.80 -16.77 -2.53
CA VAL A 193 14.89 -15.34 -2.13
C VAL A 193 16.19 -15.12 -1.38
N ARG A 194 17.01 -14.20 -1.90
CA ARG A 194 18.25 -13.78 -1.22
C ARG A 194 17.97 -12.68 -0.22
N ALA A 195 18.38 -12.89 1.01
CA ALA A 195 18.28 -11.91 2.09
C ALA A 195 19.66 -11.52 2.61
N SER A 196 19.84 -10.25 2.93
CA SER A 196 20.98 -9.75 3.69
C SER A 196 20.65 -9.76 5.18
N SER A 197 21.65 -10.05 6.01
CA SER A 197 21.53 -9.99 7.47
C SER A 197 22.09 -8.67 7.96
N SER A 198 21.42 -8.04 8.91
CA SER A 198 21.94 -6.93 9.68
C SER A 198 21.58 -7.10 11.15
N HIS A 199 22.33 -6.43 12.00
CA HIS A 199 22.03 -6.29 13.41
C HIS A 199 21.76 -4.81 13.67
N ILE A 200 20.59 -4.49 14.19
CA ILE A 200 20.21 -3.12 14.49
C ILE A 200 20.16 -2.97 16.01
N GLU A 201 21.07 -2.18 16.54
CA GLU A 201 21.01 -1.71 17.91
C GLU A 201 20.49 -0.27 17.91
N GLY A 202 19.30 -0.05 18.42
CA GLY A 202 18.70 1.28 18.48
C GLY A 202 17.85 1.49 19.71
N ARG A 203 17.68 2.75 20.13
CA ARG A 203 16.84 3.09 21.28
C ARG A 203 15.34 2.87 21.01
N LEU A 204 14.92 2.90 19.74
CA LEU A 204 13.52 2.82 19.35
C LEU A 204 13.12 1.42 18.87
N ILE A 205 14.07 0.67 18.30
CA ILE A 205 13.83 -0.67 17.79
C ILE A 205 14.87 -1.57 18.43
N GLN A 206 14.42 -2.41 19.35
CA GLN A 206 15.26 -3.45 19.94
C GLN A 206 15.05 -4.73 19.17
N THR A 207 15.93 -5.04 18.23
CA THR A 207 15.85 -6.27 17.45
C THR A 207 17.11 -7.11 17.67
N LYS A 208 16.94 -8.44 17.78
CA LYS A 208 18.09 -9.35 17.85
C LYS A 208 18.72 -9.58 16.48
N ALA A 209 17.90 -9.64 15.46
CA ALA A 209 18.32 -9.92 14.09
C ALA A 209 17.34 -9.33 13.10
N THR A 210 17.85 -9.00 11.93
CA THR A 210 17.09 -8.46 10.82
C THR A 210 17.43 -9.20 9.54
N ARG A 211 16.46 -9.39 8.66
CA ARG A 211 16.66 -9.84 7.27
C ARG A 211 16.02 -8.84 6.34
N THR A 212 16.80 -8.40 5.36
CA THR A 212 16.33 -7.49 4.31
C THR A 212 16.39 -8.20 2.96
N PHE A 213 15.30 -8.18 2.23
CA PHE A 213 15.15 -8.80 0.91
C PHE A 213 14.24 -7.95 0.02
N ARG A 214 14.02 -8.38 -1.22
CA ARG A 214 13.17 -7.66 -2.16
C ARG A 214 12.12 -8.57 -2.76
N SER A 215 10.95 -8.00 -3.04
CA SER A 215 9.93 -8.63 -3.87
C SER A 215 10.37 -8.65 -5.34
N PRO A 216 9.68 -9.40 -6.22
CA PRO A 216 9.94 -9.40 -7.66
C PRO A 216 9.93 -8.01 -8.31
N ALA A 217 9.02 -7.12 -7.91
CA ALA A 217 8.98 -5.73 -8.38
C ALA A 217 10.10 -4.86 -7.79
N GLY A 218 10.78 -5.30 -6.74
CA GLY A 218 11.86 -4.57 -6.10
C GLY A 218 11.49 -3.85 -4.81
N LEU A 219 10.27 -4.04 -4.27
CA LEU A 219 9.89 -3.54 -2.95
C LEU A 219 10.86 -4.11 -1.91
N GLN A 220 11.50 -3.22 -1.17
CA GLN A 220 12.36 -3.65 -0.07
C GLN A 220 11.50 -4.04 1.13
N ILE A 221 11.82 -5.18 1.69
CA ILE A 221 11.13 -5.73 2.87
C ILE A 221 12.19 -6.03 3.92
N GLU A 222 11.90 -5.63 5.14
CA GLU A 222 12.73 -5.89 6.29
C GLU A 222 11.91 -6.63 7.33
N VAL A 223 12.42 -7.75 7.82
CA VAL A 223 11.78 -8.52 8.88
C VAL A 223 12.67 -8.54 10.12
N HIS A 224 12.02 -8.48 11.28
CA HIS A 224 12.65 -8.41 12.58
C HIS A 224 12.11 -9.50 13.49
N THR A 225 12.93 -9.94 14.44
CA THR A 225 12.45 -10.71 15.59
C THR A 225 12.57 -9.86 16.86
N ALA A 226 11.55 -9.95 17.71
CA ALA A 226 11.58 -9.29 19.02
C ALA A 226 12.70 -9.88 19.92
N ILE A 227 13.19 -9.06 20.85
CA ILE A 227 14.12 -9.48 21.91
C ILE A 227 13.39 -10.29 22.95
#